data_14092c7606d4857f4f514383ba23d2c1
#
_entry.id   14092c7606d4857f4f514383ba23d2c1
#
_cell.length_a   1.000
_cell.length_b   1.000
_cell.length_c   1.000
_cell.angle_alpha   90.00
_cell.angle_beta   90.00
_cell.angle_gamma   90.00
#
_symmetry.space_group_name_H-M   'P 1'
#
loop_
_entity.id
_entity.type
_entity.pdbx_description
1 polymer ?
#
loop_
_entity_poly.entity_id
_entity_poly.type
_entity_poly.pdbx_seq_one_letter_code
_entity_poly.pdbx_strand_id
1 'polypeptide(L)'
;LAFARSLRIGELLGLTWDCVDISPEAIQEGRAYIYVNKELQRVSKEAVKELDGKDVLLIFPEESKRCKTVRILKTPKTDSSVRKIFLPKSVAMMLIDWKNSQKEIKEVLGEEYQDYGLIMATSYGLPVSGSFVRKGLKKLIEEHDLPPVVFHSIRHTSVTYKLKLNGGDIKAVQGDSGHAQVNMITDVYSHIIDDDRRRNAELFEDAFYNKKNLDPQIHEASAANTVQVPEGVDAELLSKV
;
A
#
# COMPACT_ATOMS: atom_id res chain seq x y z
N LEU A 1 -7.85 6.41 -0.43
CA LEU A 1 -7.61 5.10 -1.06
C LEU A 1 -6.11 4.79 -1.17
N ALA A 2 -5.28 5.69 -1.73
CA ALA A 2 -3.84 5.46 -1.90
C ALA A 2 -3.11 5.10 -0.60
N PHE A 3 -3.31 5.85 0.48
CA PHE A 3 -2.76 5.57 1.81
C PHE A 3 -3.29 4.26 2.37
N ALA A 4 -4.61 4.08 2.40
CA ALA A 4 -5.21 2.89 2.99
C ALA A 4 -4.74 1.58 2.33
N ARG A 5 -4.37 1.60 1.04
CA ARG A 5 -4.07 0.40 0.25
C ARG A 5 -2.70 0.37 -0.39
N SER A 6 -1.81 1.30 -0.04
CA SER A 6 -0.41 1.36 -0.53
C SER A 6 -0.31 1.36 -2.06
N LEU A 7 -1.28 1.98 -2.76
CA LEU A 7 -1.34 1.96 -4.22
C LEU A 7 -0.28 2.86 -4.86
N ARG A 8 0.30 2.39 -5.97
CA ARG A 8 1.05 3.25 -6.88
C ARG A 8 0.09 4.22 -7.59
N ILE A 9 0.59 5.38 -8.00
CA ILE A 9 -0.27 6.37 -8.67
C ILE A 9 -0.90 5.81 -9.96
N GLY A 10 -0.16 5.05 -10.74
CA GLY A 10 -0.69 4.38 -11.95
C GLY A 10 -1.77 3.36 -11.64
N GLU A 11 -1.61 2.56 -10.59
CA GLU A 11 -2.60 1.60 -10.11
C GLU A 11 -3.88 2.33 -9.66
N LEU A 12 -3.75 3.39 -8.85
CA LEU A 12 -4.88 4.20 -8.38
C LEU A 12 -5.67 4.79 -9.55
N LEU A 13 -4.98 5.37 -10.53
CA LEU A 13 -5.61 6.03 -11.68
C LEU A 13 -6.18 5.04 -12.70
N GLY A 14 -5.68 3.80 -12.72
CA GLY A 14 -6.16 2.72 -13.58
C GLY A 14 -7.26 1.86 -12.98
N LEU A 15 -7.69 2.12 -11.73
CA LEU A 15 -8.79 1.39 -11.12
C LEU A 15 -10.11 1.69 -11.83
N THR A 16 -10.86 0.63 -12.09
CA THR A 16 -12.18 0.68 -12.70
C THR A 16 -13.23 0.02 -11.78
N TRP A 17 -14.49 0.38 -11.93
CA TRP A 17 -15.57 -0.12 -11.07
C TRP A 17 -15.83 -1.62 -11.20
N ASP A 18 -15.47 -2.25 -12.32
CA ASP A 18 -15.51 -3.72 -12.51
C ASP A 18 -14.50 -4.47 -11.64
N CYS A 19 -13.51 -3.76 -11.08
CA CYS A 19 -12.48 -4.31 -10.20
C CYS A 19 -12.76 -4.06 -8.71
N VAL A 20 -13.99 -3.67 -8.33
CA VAL A 20 -14.33 -3.29 -6.96
C VAL A 20 -15.57 -4.02 -6.50
N ASP A 21 -15.49 -4.69 -5.37
CA ASP A 21 -16.64 -5.22 -4.66
C ASP A 21 -16.86 -4.42 -3.38
N ILE A 22 -17.89 -3.60 -3.40
CA ILE A 22 -18.38 -2.78 -2.29
C ILE A 22 -19.86 -3.02 -2.08
N SER A 23 -20.32 -4.26 -2.32
CA SER A 23 -21.69 -4.66 -2.03
C SER A 23 -21.98 -4.53 -0.53
N PRO A 24 -23.22 -4.28 -0.13
CA PRO A 24 -23.60 -4.18 1.28
C PRO A 24 -23.17 -5.42 2.08
N GLU A 25 -23.33 -6.60 1.50
CA GLU A 25 -22.96 -7.89 2.08
C GLU A 25 -21.43 -7.97 2.27
N ALA A 26 -20.66 -7.63 1.25
CA ALA A 26 -19.20 -7.63 1.31
C ALA A 26 -18.67 -6.64 2.37
N ILE A 27 -19.30 -5.48 2.51
CA ILE A 27 -18.94 -4.48 3.53
C ILE A 27 -19.29 -4.98 4.93
N GLN A 28 -20.47 -5.56 5.11
CA GLN A 28 -20.94 -6.08 6.40
C GLN A 28 -20.03 -7.20 6.91
N GLU A 29 -19.58 -8.09 6.01
CA GLU A 29 -18.73 -9.22 6.33
C GLU A 29 -17.23 -8.88 6.33
N GLY A 30 -16.85 -7.61 6.11
CA GLY A 30 -15.44 -7.18 6.04
C GLY A 30 -14.68 -7.72 4.83
N ARG A 31 -15.40 -8.13 3.77
CA ARG A 31 -14.84 -8.72 2.55
C ARG A 31 -14.82 -7.77 1.34
N ALA A 32 -15.23 -6.51 1.53
CA ALA A 32 -15.13 -5.50 0.48
C ALA A 32 -13.68 -5.39 -0.02
N TYR A 33 -13.46 -5.31 -1.34
CA TYR A 33 -12.11 -5.31 -1.91
C TYR A 33 -12.00 -4.49 -3.19
N ILE A 34 -10.75 -4.18 -3.53
CA ILE A 34 -10.33 -3.79 -4.88
C ILE A 34 -9.42 -4.87 -5.47
N TYR A 35 -9.52 -5.08 -6.77
CA TYR A 35 -8.64 -5.96 -7.52
C TYR A 35 -7.75 -5.13 -8.43
N VAL A 36 -6.47 -5.04 -8.09
CA VAL A 36 -5.47 -4.29 -8.86
C VAL A 36 -4.96 -5.18 -9.97
N ASN A 37 -5.42 -4.96 -11.19
CA ASN A 37 -5.01 -5.70 -12.40
C ASN A 37 -4.79 -4.78 -13.60
N LYS A 38 -4.86 -3.48 -13.38
CA LYS A 38 -4.70 -2.44 -14.41
C LYS A 38 -3.89 -1.28 -13.85
N GLU A 39 -3.19 -0.58 -14.72
CA GLU A 39 -2.53 0.69 -14.41
C GLU A 39 -2.71 1.69 -15.56
N LEU A 40 -2.90 2.96 -15.20
CA LEU A 40 -2.89 4.07 -16.15
C LEU A 40 -1.47 4.56 -16.34
N GLN A 41 -1.01 4.61 -17.58
CA GLN A 41 0.31 5.10 -17.94
C GLN A 41 0.23 6.13 -19.07
N ARG A 42 1.11 7.13 -19.04
CA ARG A 42 1.33 8.04 -20.16
C ARG A 42 2.59 7.61 -20.88
N VAL A 43 2.47 7.33 -22.17
CA VAL A 43 3.55 6.80 -23.02
C VAL A 43 3.67 7.61 -24.31
N SER A 44 4.80 7.54 -25.00
CA SER A 44 4.92 8.12 -26.35
C SER A 44 4.07 7.33 -27.34
N LYS A 45 3.64 7.99 -28.40
CA LYS A 45 2.88 7.33 -29.49
C LYS A 45 3.74 6.29 -30.22
N GLU A 46 5.03 6.54 -30.31
CA GLU A 46 6.02 5.61 -30.85
C GLU A 46 6.09 4.33 -30.02
N ALA A 47 6.19 4.47 -28.68
CA ALA A 47 6.22 3.31 -27.78
C ALA A 47 4.96 2.45 -27.87
N VAL A 48 3.78 3.05 -28.08
CA VAL A 48 2.55 2.28 -28.29
C VAL A 48 2.61 1.45 -29.58
N LYS A 49 3.19 2.00 -30.64
CA LYS A 49 3.37 1.28 -31.92
C LYS A 49 4.38 0.14 -31.79
N GLU A 50 5.48 0.37 -31.06
CA GLU A 50 6.52 -0.64 -30.80
C GLU A 50 6.02 -1.80 -29.93
N LEU A 51 5.09 -1.53 -29.00
CA LEU A 51 4.48 -2.56 -28.15
C LEU A 51 3.51 -3.47 -28.91
N ASP A 52 3.13 -3.10 -30.14
CA ASP A 52 2.18 -3.84 -30.98
C ASP A 52 0.90 -4.27 -30.21
N GLY A 53 0.42 -3.36 -29.35
CA GLY A 53 -0.75 -3.60 -28.48
C GLY A 53 -0.54 -4.57 -27.33
N LYS A 54 0.67 -5.11 -27.13
CA LYS A 54 0.94 -6.04 -26.03
C LYS A 54 0.69 -5.36 -24.68
N ASP A 55 -0.10 -6.02 -23.83
CA ASP A 55 -0.49 -5.55 -22.51
C ASP A 55 -1.34 -4.25 -22.48
N VAL A 56 -1.69 -3.67 -23.62
CA VAL A 56 -2.54 -2.49 -23.73
C VAL A 56 -4.02 -2.91 -23.77
N LEU A 57 -4.78 -2.49 -22.78
CA LEU A 57 -6.22 -2.78 -22.67
C LEU A 57 -7.06 -1.70 -23.35
N LEU A 58 -6.64 -0.44 -23.26
CA LEU A 58 -7.35 0.70 -23.83
C LEU A 58 -6.38 1.86 -24.10
N ILE A 59 -6.58 2.52 -25.22
CA ILE A 59 -5.92 3.79 -25.56
C ILE A 59 -6.97 4.90 -25.46
N PHE A 60 -6.74 5.87 -24.55
CA PHE A 60 -7.65 6.98 -24.38
C PHE A 60 -7.53 8.02 -25.50
N PRO A 61 -8.60 8.77 -25.80
CA PRO A 61 -8.56 9.84 -26.78
C PRO A 61 -7.44 10.84 -26.49
N GLU A 62 -6.87 11.38 -27.55
CA GLU A 62 -5.81 12.38 -27.48
C GLU A 62 -6.33 13.71 -26.95
N GLU A 63 -5.62 14.30 -25.97
CA GLU A 63 -5.93 15.64 -25.48
C GLU A 63 -5.73 16.73 -26.56
N SER A 64 -4.82 16.49 -27.49
CA SER A 64 -4.51 17.38 -28.61
C SER A 64 -3.74 16.63 -29.70
N LYS A 65 -4.02 16.93 -30.96
CA LYS A 65 -3.27 16.41 -32.13
C LYS A 65 -1.76 16.70 -32.07
N ARG A 66 -1.34 17.74 -31.34
CA ARG A 66 0.08 18.09 -31.13
C ARG A 66 0.77 17.30 -30.05
N CYS A 67 0.02 16.54 -29.27
CA CYS A 67 0.59 15.76 -28.16
C CYS A 67 1.36 14.55 -28.70
N LYS A 68 2.65 14.43 -28.33
CA LYS A 68 3.49 13.28 -28.68
C LYS A 68 3.24 12.06 -27.79
N THR A 69 2.44 12.20 -26.76
CA THR A 69 2.14 11.15 -25.79
C THR A 69 0.65 10.88 -25.71
N VAL A 70 0.29 9.69 -25.33
CA VAL A 70 -1.09 9.24 -25.13
C VAL A 70 -1.21 8.52 -23.78
N ARG A 71 -2.41 8.51 -23.20
CA ARG A 71 -2.71 7.73 -22.01
C ARG A 71 -3.22 6.35 -22.42
N ILE A 72 -2.71 5.34 -21.78
CA ILE A 72 -3.12 3.95 -21.98
C ILE A 72 -3.50 3.33 -20.64
N LEU A 73 -4.53 2.50 -20.66
CA LEU A 73 -4.81 1.53 -19.62
C LEU A 73 -4.14 0.22 -20.01
N LYS A 74 -3.34 -0.34 -19.13
CA LYS A 74 -2.58 -1.56 -19.43
C LYS A 74 -2.56 -2.49 -18.23
N THR A 75 -2.17 -3.75 -18.46
CA THR A 75 -1.86 -4.69 -17.39
C THR A 75 -0.58 -4.28 -16.66
N PRO A 76 -0.45 -4.55 -15.35
CA PRO A 76 0.79 -4.30 -14.62
C PRO A 76 1.97 -5.08 -15.19
N LYS A 77 3.18 -4.53 -15.02
CA LYS A 77 4.42 -5.12 -15.56
C LYS A 77 4.77 -6.48 -14.93
N THR A 78 4.34 -6.75 -13.69
CA THR A 78 4.69 -7.97 -12.94
C THR A 78 3.45 -8.61 -12.36
N ASP A 79 3.44 -9.94 -12.30
CA ASP A 79 2.34 -10.73 -11.71
C ASP A 79 2.13 -10.36 -10.23
N SER A 80 3.19 -10.06 -9.49
CA SER A 80 3.12 -9.61 -8.08
C SER A 80 2.36 -8.28 -7.91
N SER A 81 2.20 -7.50 -8.96
CA SER A 81 1.38 -6.27 -8.94
C SER A 81 -0.11 -6.58 -9.05
N VAL A 82 -0.49 -7.71 -9.64
CA VAL A 82 -1.89 -8.16 -9.72
C VAL A 82 -2.29 -8.78 -8.39
N ARG A 83 -3.26 -8.15 -7.72
CA ARG A 83 -3.63 -8.56 -6.37
C ARG A 83 -5.00 -8.08 -5.94
N LYS A 84 -5.62 -8.86 -5.06
CA LYS A 84 -6.83 -8.48 -4.33
C LYS A 84 -6.42 -7.81 -3.01
N ILE A 85 -7.01 -6.67 -2.71
CA ILE A 85 -6.75 -5.92 -1.48
C ILE A 85 -8.07 -5.60 -0.80
N PHE A 86 -8.27 -6.11 0.43
CA PHE A 86 -9.49 -5.85 1.20
C PHE A 86 -9.55 -4.41 1.69
N LEU A 87 -10.73 -3.82 1.71
CA LEU A 87 -10.97 -2.44 2.08
C LEU A 87 -11.42 -2.30 3.55
N PRO A 88 -10.94 -1.31 4.29
CA PRO A 88 -11.60 -0.89 5.51
C PRO A 88 -13.02 -0.42 5.19
N LYS A 89 -13.97 -0.67 6.11
CA LYS A 89 -15.38 -0.27 5.95
C LYS A 89 -15.55 1.21 5.57
N SER A 90 -14.82 2.11 6.25
CA SER A 90 -14.87 3.55 5.96
C SER A 90 -14.45 3.88 4.52
N VAL A 91 -13.44 3.17 3.98
CA VAL A 91 -12.96 3.38 2.62
C VAL A 91 -13.97 2.83 1.60
N ALA A 92 -14.61 1.69 1.90
CA ALA A 92 -15.66 1.14 1.06
C ALA A 92 -16.88 2.07 1.00
N MET A 93 -17.31 2.63 2.14
CA MET A 93 -18.40 3.62 2.19
C MET A 93 -18.07 4.88 1.38
N MET A 94 -16.86 5.42 1.53
CA MET A 94 -16.41 6.56 0.71
C MET A 94 -16.44 6.26 -0.79
N LEU A 95 -16.15 5.02 -1.20
CA LEU A 95 -16.25 4.62 -2.62
C LEU A 95 -17.71 4.53 -3.09
N ILE A 96 -18.65 4.14 -2.23
CA ILE A 96 -20.09 4.18 -2.55
C ILE A 96 -20.54 5.62 -2.81
N ASP A 97 -20.20 6.55 -1.90
CA ASP A 97 -20.56 7.97 -2.05
C ASP A 97 -19.96 8.54 -3.34
N TRP A 98 -18.70 8.19 -3.62
CA TRP A 98 -18.03 8.61 -4.85
C TRP A 98 -18.71 8.04 -6.11
N LYS A 99 -19.11 6.76 -6.08
CA LYS A 99 -19.83 6.13 -7.19
C LYS A 99 -21.17 6.80 -7.46
N ASN A 100 -21.90 7.16 -6.42
CA ASN A 100 -23.16 7.87 -6.52
C ASN A 100 -22.96 9.28 -7.12
N SER A 101 -21.95 10.04 -6.65
CA SER A 101 -21.61 11.35 -7.22
C SER A 101 -21.21 11.26 -8.69
N GLN A 102 -20.47 10.22 -9.10
CA GLN A 102 -20.16 10.02 -10.53
C GLN A 102 -21.43 9.67 -11.35
N LYS A 103 -22.36 8.92 -10.77
CA LYS A 103 -23.62 8.59 -11.43
C LYS A 103 -24.46 9.84 -11.68
N GLU A 104 -24.57 10.74 -10.70
CA GLU A 104 -25.25 12.02 -10.84
C GLU A 104 -24.64 12.90 -11.96
N ILE A 105 -23.30 13.00 -11.97
CA ILE A 105 -22.58 13.75 -13.02
C ILE A 105 -22.86 13.14 -14.41
N LYS A 106 -22.85 11.81 -14.52
CA LYS A 106 -23.15 11.10 -15.75
C LYS A 106 -24.59 11.34 -16.24
N GLU A 107 -25.55 11.34 -15.32
CA GLU A 107 -26.94 11.64 -15.65
C GLU A 107 -27.12 13.08 -16.15
N VAL A 108 -26.42 14.05 -15.56
CA VAL A 108 -26.46 15.46 -15.98
C VAL A 108 -25.82 15.68 -17.35
N LEU A 109 -24.68 15.05 -17.63
CA LEU A 109 -23.92 15.25 -18.87
C LEU A 109 -24.43 14.39 -20.04
N GLY A 110 -25.13 13.29 -19.74
CA GLY A 110 -25.68 12.40 -20.77
C GLY A 110 -24.59 11.91 -21.74
N GLU A 111 -24.79 12.17 -23.04
CA GLU A 111 -23.87 11.72 -24.10
C GLU A 111 -22.49 12.39 -24.07
N GLU A 112 -22.34 13.52 -23.37
CA GLU A 112 -21.02 14.19 -23.23
C GLU A 112 -20.11 13.43 -22.28
N TYR A 113 -20.65 12.56 -21.41
CA TYR A 113 -19.87 11.77 -20.49
C TYR A 113 -19.27 10.53 -21.17
N GLN A 114 -17.95 10.47 -21.23
CA GLN A 114 -17.23 9.32 -21.79
C GLN A 114 -16.97 8.27 -20.71
N ASP A 115 -17.83 7.27 -20.65
CA ASP A 115 -17.76 6.25 -19.59
C ASP A 115 -16.75 5.14 -19.89
N TYR A 116 -15.58 5.26 -19.29
CA TYR A 116 -14.55 4.22 -19.28
C TYR A 116 -14.57 3.37 -18.01
N GLY A 117 -15.56 3.51 -17.16
CA GLY A 117 -15.67 2.80 -15.88
C GLY A 117 -14.60 3.18 -14.86
N LEU A 118 -13.83 4.24 -15.06
CA LEU A 118 -12.74 4.67 -14.17
C LEU A 118 -13.30 5.20 -12.84
N ILE A 119 -12.67 4.80 -11.73
CA ILE A 119 -12.96 5.36 -10.40
C ILE A 119 -12.41 6.80 -10.33
N MET A 120 -11.18 7.01 -10.82
CA MET A 120 -10.54 8.34 -10.89
C MET A 120 -10.75 8.95 -12.26
N ALA A 121 -11.97 9.44 -12.49
CA ALA A 121 -12.34 10.12 -13.72
C ALA A 121 -12.52 11.63 -13.52
N THR A 122 -12.35 12.40 -14.58
CA THR A 122 -12.77 13.81 -14.64
C THR A 122 -14.29 13.91 -14.68
N SER A 123 -14.86 15.10 -14.57
CA SER A 123 -16.30 15.32 -14.72
C SER A 123 -16.85 14.83 -16.06
N TYR A 124 -16.04 14.77 -17.10
CA TYR A 124 -16.41 14.21 -18.42
C TYR A 124 -16.06 12.73 -18.60
N GLY A 125 -15.71 12.00 -17.53
CA GLY A 125 -15.41 10.55 -17.58
C GLY A 125 -14.00 10.22 -18.06
N LEU A 126 -13.20 11.19 -18.49
CA LEU A 126 -11.83 10.97 -18.94
C LEU A 126 -10.87 10.66 -17.77
N PRO A 127 -9.77 9.93 -18.02
CA PRO A 127 -8.83 9.60 -16.96
C PRO A 127 -8.16 10.87 -16.37
N VAL A 128 -8.05 10.92 -15.05
CA VAL A 128 -7.31 11.95 -14.33
C VAL A 128 -5.81 11.76 -14.56
N SER A 129 -5.07 12.86 -14.71
CA SER A 129 -3.61 12.79 -14.86
C SER A 129 -2.88 12.69 -13.52
N GLY A 130 -1.76 11.97 -13.48
CA GLY A 130 -0.91 11.91 -12.28
C GLY A 130 -0.36 13.28 -11.85
N SER A 131 -0.19 14.21 -12.79
CA SER A 131 0.21 15.59 -12.47
C SER A 131 -0.90 16.35 -11.76
N PHE A 132 -2.16 16.13 -12.11
CA PHE A 132 -3.30 16.72 -11.42
C PHE A 132 -3.35 16.28 -9.96
N VAL A 133 -3.21 14.97 -9.71
CA VAL A 133 -3.19 14.42 -8.34
C VAL A 133 -2.04 14.99 -7.52
N ARG A 134 -0.82 15.08 -8.10
CA ARG A 134 0.34 15.67 -7.41
C ARG A 134 0.15 17.16 -7.11
N LYS A 135 -0.42 17.92 -8.05
CA LYS A 135 -0.74 19.34 -7.82
C LYS A 135 -1.79 19.52 -6.73
N GLY A 136 -2.84 18.68 -6.73
CA GLY A 136 -3.85 18.68 -5.67
C GLY A 136 -3.27 18.36 -4.30
N LEU A 137 -2.39 17.35 -4.20
CA LEU A 137 -1.68 17.02 -2.96
C LEU A 137 -0.81 18.20 -2.48
N LYS A 138 -0.04 18.81 -3.38
CA LYS A 138 0.81 19.96 -3.04
C LYS A 138 -0.03 21.13 -2.52
N LYS A 139 -1.14 21.45 -3.18
CA LYS A 139 -2.07 22.51 -2.76
C LYS A 139 -2.64 22.21 -1.37
N LEU A 140 -3.08 20.99 -1.10
CA LEU A 140 -3.58 20.58 0.20
C LEU A 140 -2.53 20.75 1.32
N ILE A 141 -1.27 20.38 1.04
CA ILE A 141 -0.16 20.54 1.97
C ILE A 141 0.07 22.02 2.30
N GLU A 142 0.09 22.88 1.27
CA GLU A 142 0.29 24.32 1.41
C GLU A 142 -0.87 25.00 2.14
N GLU A 143 -2.13 24.64 1.83
CA GLU A 143 -3.33 25.22 2.46
C GLU A 143 -3.50 24.87 3.93
N HIS A 144 -2.97 23.71 4.36
CA HIS A 144 -3.14 23.23 5.74
C HIS A 144 -1.83 23.18 6.54
N ASP A 145 -0.76 23.80 6.03
CA ASP A 145 0.57 23.82 6.66
C ASP A 145 1.06 22.43 7.09
N LEU A 146 0.86 21.44 6.21
CA LEU A 146 1.24 20.06 6.48
C LEU A 146 2.73 19.83 6.12
N PRO A 147 3.40 18.84 6.74
CA PRO A 147 4.74 18.48 6.36
C PRO A 147 4.85 18.15 4.87
N PRO A 148 5.90 18.61 4.17
CA PRO A 148 6.04 18.38 2.73
C PRO A 148 6.25 16.90 2.43
N VAL A 149 5.31 16.31 1.71
CA VAL A 149 5.38 14.91 1.29
C VAL A 149 5.09 14.78 -0.21
N VAL A 150 5.68 13.78 -0.85
CA VAL A 150 5.35 13.41 -2.22
C VAL A 150 4.39 12.24 -2.25
N PHE A 151 3.67 12.06 -3.37
CA PHE A 151 2.66 11.00 -3.47
C PHE A 151 3.23 9.60 -3.15
N HIS A 152 4.48 9.34 -3.53
CA HIS A 152 5.12 8.04 -3.27
C HIS A 152 5.39 7.80 -1.78
N SER A 153 5.66 8.85 -1.01
CA SER A 153 5.82 8.78 0.45
C SER A 153 4.56 8.29 1.15
N ILE A 154 3.36 8.62 0.61
CA ILE A 154 2.08 8.11 1.13
C ILE A 154 2.05 6.58 1.12
N ARG A 155 2.58 5.96 0.05
CA ARG A 155 2.69 4.50 -0.05
C ARG A 155 3.71 3.95 0.94
N HIS A 156 4.88 4.56 1.08
CA HIS A 156 5.89 4.14 2.06
C HIS A 156 5.34 4.21 3.48
N THR A 157 4.74 5.34 3.85
CA THR A 157 4.09 5.50 5.16
C THR A 157 3.02 4.44 5.41
N SER A 158 2.18 4.14 4.41
CA SER A 158 1.18 3.07 4.51
C SER A 158 1.80 1.70 4.79
N VAL A 159 2.88 1.34 4.09
CA VAL A 159 3.62 0.08 4.30
C VAL A 159 4.18 0.02 5.71
N THR A 160 4.82 1.09 6.17
CA THR A 160 5.39 1.21 7.51
C THR A 160 4.33 1.01 8.60
N TYR A 161 3.18 1.70 8.49
CA TYR A 161 2.10 1.54 9.46
C TYR A 161 1.49 0.13 9.45
N LYS A 162 1.33 -0.47 8.28
CA LYS A 162 0.85 -1.87 8.18
C LYS A 162 1.78 -2.83 8.89
N LEU A 163 3.10 -2.71 8.69
CA LEU A 163 4.10 -3.52 9.39
C LEU A 163 4.01 -3.33 10.91
N LYS A 164 3.91 -2.08 11.36
CA LYS A 164 3.78 -1.77 12.78
C LYS A 164 2.49 -2.36 13.39
N LEU A 165 1.38 -2.27 12.69
CA LEU A 165 0.08 -2.73 13.18
C LEU A 165 -0.08 -4.26 13.19
N ASN A 166 0.60 -4.98 12.28
CA ASN A 166 0.50 -6.43 12.17
C ASN A 166 1.67 -7.18 12.83
N GLY A 167 2.46 -6.50 13.67
CA GLY A 167 3.58 -7.11 14.38
C GLY A 167 4.76 -7.50 13.50
N GLY A 168 4.95 -6.85 12.34
CA GLY A 168 6.10 -7.08 11.47
C GLY A 168 5.90 -8.19 10.42
N ASP A 169 4.67 -8.64 10.17
CA ASP A 169 4.41 -9.64 9.10
C ASP A 169 4.66 -9.04 7.70
N ILE A 170 5.91 -9.18 7.26
CA ILE A 170 6.40 -8.69 5.98
C ILE A 170 5.65 -9.36 4.80
N LYS A 171 5.30 -10.64 4.91
CA LYS A 171 4.61 -11.36 3.83
C LYS A 171 3.20 -10.84 3.59
N ALA A 172 2.44 -10.59 4.66
CA ALA A 172 1.12 -9.98 4.55
C ALA A 172 1.19 -8.59 3.91
N VAL A 173 2.15 -7.75 4.32
CA VAL A 173 2.33 -6.41 3.75
C VAL A 173 2.85 -6.46 2.31
N GLN A 174 3.68 -7.43 1.96
CA GLN A 174 4.13 -7.66 0.58
C GLN A 174 2.94 -7.98 -0.33
N GLY A 175 2.06 -8.88 0.11
CA GLY A 175 0.84 -9.22 -0.62
C GLY A 175 -0.06 -7.99 -0.87
N ASP A 176 -0.29 -7.19 0.16
CA ASP A 176 -1.11 -5.96 0.08
C ASP A 176 -0.48 -4.89 -0.82
N SER A 177 0.82 -4.69 -0.71
CA SER A 177 1.52 -3.60 -1.39
C SER A 177 1.98 -3.94 -2.81
N GLY A 178 2.08 -5.24 -3.17
CA GLY A 178 2.55 -5.69 -4.48
C GLY A 178 4.01 -5.32 -4.74
N HIS A 179 4.88 -5.44 -3.73
CA HIS A 179 6.33 -5.33 -3.92
C HIS A 179 6.88 -6.67 -4.41
N ALA A 180 7.61 -6.65 -5.53
CA ALA A 180 8.22 -7.85 -6.09
C ALA A 180 9.34 -8.41 -5.19
N GLN A 181 10.01 -7.55 -4.43
CA GLN A 181 11.13 -7.91 -3.56
C GLN A 181 10.86 -7.52 -2.10
N VAL A 182 11.13 -8.44 -1.18
CA VAL A 182 10.98 -8.23 0.27
C VAL A 182 11.91 -7.10 0.75
N ASN A 183 13.11 -7.00 0.19
CA ASN A 183 14.11 -5.96 0.56
C ASN A 183 13.56 -4.54 0.46
N MET A 184 12.68 -4.26 -0.51
CA MET A 184 12.06 -2.94 -0.62
C MET A 184 11.13 -2.60 0.56
N ILE A 185 10.65 -3.61 1.27
CA ILE A 185 9.82 -3.44 2.46
C ILE A 185 10.72 -3.34 3.69
N THR A 186 11.76 -4.17 3.78
CA THR A 186 12.70 -4.17 4.91
C THR A 186 13.52 -2.89 4.99
N ASP A 187 13.90 -2.29 3.86
CA ASP A 187 14.60 -1.00 3.84
C ASP A 187 13.74 0.14 4.41
N VAL A 188 12.44 0.12 4.13
CA VAL A 188 11.47 1.07 4.72
C VAL A 188 11.27 0.80 6.21
N TYR A 189 11.37 -0.47 6.63
CA TYR A 189 11.16 -0.92 8.01
C TYR A 189 12.38 -0.73 8.92
N SER A 190 13.58 -0.54 8.36
CA SER A 190 14.83 -0.45 9.12
C SER A 190 14.81 0.57 10.27
N HIS A 191 14.05 1.64 10.13
CA HIS A 191 13.88 2.66 11.18
C HIS A 191 13.01 2.23 12.37
N ILE A 192 12.24 1.15 12.24
CA ILE A 192 11.35 0.63 13.29
C ILE A 192 12.03 -0.51 14.07
N ILE A 193 13.08 -1.09 13.52
CA ILE A 193 13.76 -2.29 14.05
C ILE A 193 14.26 -2.09 15.51
N ASP A 194 14.65 -0.89 15.90
CA ASP A 194 15.18 -0.67 17.24
C ASP A 194 14.09 -0.73 18.33
N ASP A 195 12.90 -0.23 18.06
CA ASP A 195 11.77 -0.37 18.99
C ASP A 195 11.29 -1.83 19.07
N ASP A 196 11.26 -2.54 17.95
CA ASP A 196 10.92 -3.96 17.92
C ASP A 196 11.99 -4.82 18.58
N ARG A 197 13.27 -4.49 18.45
CA ARG A 197 14.38 -5.16 19.16
C ARG A 197 14.26 -4.98 20.66
N ARG A 198 13.95 -3.77 21.12
CA ARG A 198 13.70 -3.50 22.54
C ARG A 198 12.50 -4.33 23.03
N ARG A 199 11.38 -4.29 22.31
CA ARG A 199 10.19 -5.08 22.63
C ARG A 199 10.47 -6.59 22.65
N ASN A 200 11.27 -7.10 21.72
CA ASN A 200 11.68 -8.50 21.72
C ASN A 200 12.51 -8.85 22.96
N ALA A 201 13.40 -7.97 23.40
CA ALA A 201 14.17 -8.16 24.62
C ALA A 201 13.23 -8.19 25.85
N GLU A 202 12.25 -7.29 25.93
CA GLU A 202 11.23 -7.26 26.99
C GLU A 202 10.39 -8.54 26.99
N LEU A 203 9.91 -8.98 25.82
CA LEU A 203 9.14 -10.22 25.69
C LEU A 203 9.96 -11.45 26.09
N PHE A 204 11.26 -11.47 25.78
CA PHE A 204 12.16 -12.53 26.14
C PHE A 204 12.43 -12.54 27.64
N GLU A 205 12.61 -11.35 28.25
CA GLU A 205 12.70 -11.17 29.69
C GLU A 205 11.45 -11.72 30.39
N ASP A 206 10.26 -11.30 29.93
CA ASP A 206 8.99 -11.73 30.49
C ASP A 206 8.78 -13.25 30.37
N ALA A 207 9.13 -13.83 29.25
CA ALA A 207 8.92 -15.26 29.01
C ALA A 207 9.88 -16.17 29.81
N PHE A 208 11.13 -15.75 29.97
CA PHE A 208 12.19 -16.62 30.46
C PHE A 208 12.83 -16.20 31.79
N TYR A 209 12.83 -14.88 32.10
CA TYR A 209 13.60 -14.35 33.22
C TYR A 209 12.75 -13.64 34.30
N ASN A 210 11.50 -13.34 34.05
CA ASN A 210 10.61 -12.52 34.90
C ASN A 210 10.30 -13.14 36.29
N LYS A 211 10.99 -14.21 36.68
CA LYS A 211 10.87 -14.84 38.02
C LYS A 211 11.92 -14.37 39.03
N LYS A 212 12.80 -13.43 38.66
CA LYS A 212 13.81 -12.86 39.55
C LYS A 212 13.80 -11.34 39.46
N ASN A 213 13.54 -10.65 40.59
CA ASN A 213 13.77 -9.22 40.73
C ASN A 213 15.27 -8.96 40.56
N LEU A 214 15.69 -8.60 39.37
CA LEU A 214 17.05 -8.15 39.08
C LEU A 214 17.09 -6.63 39.30
N ASP A 215 17.36 -6.21 40.55
CA ASP A 215 17.65 -4.80 40.83
C ASP A 215 19.09 -4.50 40.37
N PRO A 216 19.31 -3.51 39.48
CA PRO A 216 20.64 -3.16 38.99
C PRO A 216 21.63 -2.76 40.07
N GLN A 217 21.15 -2.36 41.25
CA GLN A 217 22.00 -1.97 42.38
C GLN A 217 22.60 -3.14 43.19
N ILE A 218 22.20 -4.41 42.92
CA ILE A 218 22.67 -5.58 43.67
C ILE A 218 23.85 -6.29 42.99
N HIS A 219 24.30 -5.87 41.81
CA HIS A 219 25.37 -6.53 41.06
C HIS A 219 26.78 -6.33 41.59
N GLU A 220 27.03 -5.50 42.60
CA GLU A 220 28.39 -5.37 43.21
C GLU A 220 28.69 -6.39 44.31
N ALA A 221 27.76 -7.28 44.69
CA ALA A 221 27.94 -8.11 45.88
C ALA A 221 27.78 -9.64 45.70
N SER A 222 27.74 -10.19 44.47
CA SER A 222 27.57 -11.63 44.28
C SER A 222 28.34 -12.19 43.09
N ALA A 223 29.63 -12.31 43.24
CA ALA A 223 30.47 -13.17 42.40
C ALA A 223 30.40 -14.65 42.88
N ALA A 224 29.27 -15.26 42.84
CA ALA A 224 29.12 -16.72 42.97
C ALA A 224 27.65 -17.10 42.66
N ASN A 225 27.26 -17.21 41.43
CA ASN A 225 26.08 -17.99 41.07
C ASN A 225 26.33 -18.80 39.80
N THR A 226 26.43 -20.11 40.00
CA THR A 226 26.41 -21.13 38.98
C THR A 226 25.15 -20.98 38.12
N VAL A 227 25.33 -20.76 36.84
CA VAL A 227 24.23 -20.74 35.86
C VAL A 227 23.61 -22.12 35.82
N GLN A 228 22.39 -22.25 36.31
CA GLN A 228 21.59 -23.47 36.09
C GLN A 228 21.03 -23.42 34.66
N VAL A 229 21.48 -24.36 33.84
CA VAL A 229 20.95 -24.54 32.47
C VAL A 229 19.55 -25.16 32.63
N PRO A 230 18.51 -24.61 31.96
CA PRO A 230 17.16 -25.21 32.00
C PRO A 230 17.14 -26.63 31.49
N GLU A 231 16.34 -27.51 32.13
CA GLU A 231 16.15 -28.89 31.69
C GLU A 231 15.70 -28.93 30.22
N GLY A 232 16.47 -29.62 29.36
CA GLY A 232 16.18 -29.78 27.93
C GLY A 232 17.18 -29.09 26.97
N VAL A 233 18.17 -28.38 27.49
CA VAL A 233 19.27 -27.81 26.67
C VAL A 233 20.50 -28.71 26.82
N ASP A 234 20.99 -29.24 25.69
CA ASP A 234 22.18 -30.10 25.67
C ASP A 234 23.44 -29.29 25.97
N ALA A 235 24.06 -29.57 27.11
CA ALA A 235 25.24 -28.84 27.61
C ALA A 235 26.48 -28.99 26.72
N GLU A 236 26.53 -29.99 25.83
CA GLU A 236 27.61 -30.15 24.84
C GLU A 236 27.61 -29.11 23.73
N LEU A 237 26.45 -28.52 23.45
CA LEU A 237 26.32 -27.44 22.40
C LEU A 237 26.89 -26.10 22.86
N LEU A 238 26.97 -25.85 24.17
CA LEU A 238 27.49 -24.57 24.72
C LEU A 238 29.01 -24.52 24.85
N SER A 239 29.69 -25.66 24.75
CA SER A 239 31.15 -25.73 24.87
C SER A 239 31.91 -25.52 23.55
N LYS A 240 31.19 -25.29 22.42
CA LYS A 240 31.77 -25.15 21.06
C LYS A 240 31.56 -23.79 20.43
N VAL A 241 31.19 -22.76 21.22
CA VAL A 241 31.07 -21.37 20.74
C VAL A 241 32.19 -20.52 21.35
#